data_ff5613f5c54b7c1972375bff2a2097fb
#
_entry.id   ff5613f5c54b7c1972375bff2a2097fb
#
_cell.length_a   1.000
_cell.length_b   1.000
_cell.length_c   1.000
_cell.angle_alpha   90.00
_cell.angle_beta   90.00
_cell.angle_gamma   90.00
#
_symmetry.space_group_name_H-M   'P 1'
#
loop_
_entity.id
_entity.type
_entity.pdbx_description
1 polymer ?
#
loop_
_entity_poly.entity_id
_entity_poly.type
_entity_poly.pdbx_seq_one_letter_code
_entity_poly.pdbx_strand_id
1 'polypeptide(L)'
;MKINILTLFPKMFDGFLSESIIARAIKFGAVEVNIIDIRDYCFDKHKQADDMPFGGGNGMVMKPEPLFLALENVSGKVVYTSPQGKTFNQEIAKKLVKEKELTIIAGHYEGIDERVVENKVDMELSIGDFVLTGGEIPAMAISDTIIRLLPDVIKKESYENDSFYNGLLDYPHYTRPAEYEGLKVPEVLLSGNHKKIDEWRLKESLRRTYLRRKELIENRELSKLEKKLLDEIKKEEV
;
A
#
# COMPACT_ATOMS: atom_id res chain seq x y z
N MET A 1 -14.25 7.20 -4.98
CA MET A 1 -13.51 6.09 -5.62
C MET A 1 -14.24 4.79 -5.36
N LYS A 2 -14.18 3.83 -6.28
CA LYS A 2 -14.72 2.48 -6.07
C LYS A 2 -13.58 1.46 -6.15
N ILE A 3 -13.54 0.51 -5.22
CA ILE A 3 -12.56 -0.59 -5.18
C ILE A 3 -13.33 -1.90 -5.15
N ASN A 4 -13.12 -2.74 -6.15
CA ASN A 4 -13.65 -4.10 -6.17
C ASN A 4 -12.49 -5.06 -5.83
N ILE A 5 -12.74 -6.03 -4.98
CA ILE A 5 -11.75 -7.06 -4.62
C ILE A 5 -12.35 -8.42 -4.91
N LEU A 6 -11.78 -9.11 -5.90
CA LEU A 6 -12.12 -10.47 -6.25
C LEU A 6 -11.30 -11.42 -5.37
N THR A 7 -11.97 -12.31 -4.64
CA THR A 7 -11.31 -13.22 -3.69
C THR A 7 -12.08 -14.53 -3.54
N LEU A 8 -11.40 -15.58 -3.10
CA LEU A 8 -12.02 -16.84 -2.65
C LEU A 8 -12.41 -16.81 -1.16
N PHE A 9 -11.99 -15.77 -0.42
CA PHE A 9 -12.13 -15.68 1.03
C PHE A 9 -12.71 -14.32 1.49
N PRO A 10 -13.98 -13.99 1.12
CA PRO A 10 -14.58 -12.68 1.43
C PRO A 10 -14.50 -12.28 2.90
N LYS A 11 -14.67 -13.24 3.81
CA LYS A 11 -14.66 -13.00 5.27
C LYS A 11 -13.31 -12.51 5.81
N MET A 12 -12.21 -12.69 5.08
CA MET A 12 -10.92 -12.15 5.49
C MET A 12 -10.92 -10.62 5.53
N PHE A 13 -11.84 -9.97 4.83
CA PHE A 13 -11.93 -8.51 4.75
C PHE A 13 -12.84 -7.89 5.82
N ASP A 14 -13.60 -8.68 6.58
CA ASP A 14 -14.61 -8.16 7.53
C ASP A 14 -14.01 -7.15 8.52
N GLY A 15 -12.92 -7.52 9.22
CA GLY A 15 -12.25 -6.64 10.15
C GLY A 15 -11.59 -5.43 9.49
N PHE A 16 -11.01 -5.61 8.30
CA PHE A 16 -10.40 -4.54 7.53
C PHE A 16 -11.41 -3.46 7.14
N LEU A 17 -12.62 -3.84 6.75
CA LEU A 17 -13.67 -2.91 6.30
C LEU A 17 -14.47 -2.29 7.45
N SER A 18 -14.54 -2.95 8.61
CA SER A 18 -15.38 -2.52 9.73
C SER A 18 -14.68 -1.63 10.76
N GLU A 19 -13.36 -1.47 10.67
CA GLU A 19 -12.58 -0.80 11.70
C GLU A 19 -11.81 0.42 11.19
N SER A 20 -11.46 1.31 12.13
CA SER A 20 -10.50 2.41 11.97
C SER A 20 -10.82 3.41 10.85
N ILE A 21 -9.81 3.82 10.10
CA ILE A 21 -9.87 4.84 9.04
C ILE A 21 -10.64 4.31 7.84
N ILE A 22 -10.51 3.03 7.51
CA ILE A 22 -11.18 2.41 6.35
C ILE A 22 -12.69 2.43 6.56
N ALA A 23 -13.17 1.96 7.72
CA ALA A 23 -14.60 2.03 8.04
C ALA A 23 -15.16 3.46 7.98
N ARG A 24 -14.39 4.44 8.43
CA ARG A 24 -14.77 5.85 8.36
C ARG A 24 -14.83 6.35 6.93
N ALA A 25 -13.85 6.03 6.09
CA ALA A 25 -13.82 6.42 4.68
C ALA A 25 -15.04 5.86 3.91
N ILE A 26 -15.41 4.61 4.17
CA ILE A 26 -16.61 3.97 3.62
C ILE A 26 -17.86 4.70 4.10
N LYS A 27 -17.99 4.93 5.43
CA LYS A 27 -19.15 5.59 6.02
C LYS A 27 -19.37 7.01 5.50
N PHE A 28 -18.29 7.76 5.22
CA PHE A 28 -18.37 9.11 4.65
C PHE A 28 -18.57 9.11 3.13
N GLY A 29 -18.55 7.93 2.48
CA GLY A 29 -18.70 7.84 1.03
C GLY A 29 -17.47 8.28 0.23
N ALA A 30 -16.29 8.41 0.87
CA ALA A 30 -15.05 8.70 0.17
C ALA A 30 -14.62 7.53 -0.73
N VAL A 31 -14.92 6.31 -0.30
CA VAL A 31 -14.70 5.08 -1.05
C VAL A 31 -15.87 4.13 -0.90
N GLU A 32 -16.18 3.41 -1.97
CA GLU A 32 -17.02 2.21 -1.97
C GLU A 32 -16.10 1.01 -2.16
N VAL A 33 -16.18 0.02 -1.27
CA VAL A 33 -15.38 -1.22 -1.37
C VAL A 33 -16.33 -2.40 -1.49
N ASN A 34 -16.23 -3.13 -2.61
CA ASN A 34 -17.01 -4.30 -2.91
C ASN A 34 -16.16 -5.55 -2.86
N ILE A 35 -16.51 -6.49 -2.01
CA ILE A 35 -15.87 -7.81 -1.97
C ILE A 35 -16.70 -8.76 -2.83
N ILE A 36 -16.05 -9.34 -3.82
CA ILE A 36 -16.68 -10.21 -4.83
C ILE A 36 -16.15 -11.62 -4.61
N ASP A 37 -17.02 -12.54 -4.23
CA ASP A 37 -16.68 -13.95 -4.12
C ASP A 37 -16.61 -14.57 -5.53
N ILE A 38 -15.39 -15.00 -5.90
CA ILE A 38 -15.15 -15.64 -7.20
C ILE A 38 -15.97 -16.92 -7.36
N ARG A 39 -16.34 -17.61 -6.25
CA ARG A 39 -17.17 -18.81 -6.29
C ARG A 39 -18.60 -18.55 -6.74
N ASP A 40 -19.08 -17.32 -6.69
CA ASP A 40 -20.42 -16.98 -7.21
C ASP A 40 -20.50 -17.02 -8.74
N TYR A 41 -19.34 -17.06 -9.40
CA TYR A 41 -19.19 -17.21 -10.84
C TYR A 41 -18.82 -18.65 -11.27
N CYS A 42 -18.85 -19.61 -10.32
CA CYS A 42 -18.66 -21.02 -10.59
C CYS A 42 -20.04 -21.68 -10.69
N PHE A 43 -20.39 -22.22 -11.86
CA PHE A 43 -21.71 -22.78 -12.13
C PHE A 43 -21.81 -24.30 -11.93
N ASP A 44 -20.68 -24.94 -11.59
CA ASP A 44 -20.70 -26.35 -11.21
C ASP A 44 -21.30 -26.56 -9.81
N LYS A 45 -21.76 -27.79 -9.55
CA LYS A 45 -22.41 -28.19 -8.28
C LYS A 45 -21.55 -27.90 -7.04
N HIS A 46 -20.22 -27.91 -7.18
CA HIS A 46 -19.28 -27.77 -6.08
C HIS A 46 -18.66 -26.37 -5.99
N LYS A 47 -19.05 -25.44 -6.89
CA LYS A 47 -18.47 -24.08 -7.00
C LYS A 47 -16.94 -24.10 -7.04
N GLN A 48 -16.38 -24.97 -7.88
CA GLN A 48 -14.95 -25.23 -7.96
C GLN A 48 -14.25 -24.15 -8.78
N ALA A 49 -13.52 -23.27 -8.08
CA ALA A 49 -12.82 -22.15 -8.68
C ALA A 49 -11.38 -22.46 -9.15
N ASP A 50 -10.87 -23.66 -8.89
CA ASP A 50 -9.50 -24.10 -9.13
C ASP A 50 -9.45 -25.48 -9.81
N ASP A 51 -8.31 -25.81 -10.44
CA ASP A 51 -8.07 -27.11 -11.05
C ASP A 51 -6.57 -27.40 -11.12
N MET A 52 -6.19 -28.62 -11.48
CA MET A 52 -4.79 -29.03 -11.66
C MET A 52 -4.14 -28.27 -12.81
N PRO A 53 -2.87 -27.83 -12.66
CA PRO A 53 -2.16 -27.18 -13.75
C PRO A 53 -1.89 -28.12 -14.93
N PHE A 54 -2.00 -27.62 -16.15
CA PHE A 54 -1.50 -28.32 -17.32
C PHE A 54 0.01 -28.53 -17.21
N GLY A 55 0.48 -29.66 -17.67
CA GLY A 55 1.90 -30.04 -17.55
C GLY A 55 2.26 -30.75 -16.25
N GLY A 56 1.30 -30.88 -15.34
CA GLY A 56 1.52 -31.46 -14.01
C GLY A 56 2.18 -30.48 -13.04
N GLY A 57 2.45 -30.93 -11.83
CA GLY A 57 3.02 -30.12 -10.76
C GLY A 57 2.23 -30.27 -9.45
N ASN A 58 2.73 -29.66 -8.39
CA ASN A 58 2.05 -29.61 -7.11
C ASN A 58 1.11 -28.39 -7.08
N GLY A 59 0.03 -28.50 -6.29
CA GLY A 59 -0.91 -27.39 -6.08
C GLY A 59 -2.01 -27.30 -7.15
N MET A 60 -2.76 -26.23 -7.09
CA MET A 60 -3.92 -25.95 -7.94
C MET A 60 -3.74 -24.56 -8.56
N VAL A 61 -4.43 -24.29 -9.65
CA VAL A 61 -4.48 -22.97 -10.32
C VAL A 61 -5.91 -22.51 -10.39
N MET A 62 -6.16 -21.23 -10.12
CA MET A 62 -7.49 -20.65 -10.24
C MET A 62 -7.92 -20.63 -11.70
N LYS A 63 -9.12 -21.16 -11.95
CA LYS A 63 -9.68 -21.29 -13.31
C LYS A 63 -9.92 -19.93 -13.96
N PRO A 64 -9.76 -19.84 -15.30
CA PRO A 64 -10.01 -18.59 -16.02
C PRO A 64 -11.50 -18.23 -16.07
N GLU A 65 -12.40 -19.18 -16.26
CA GLU A 65 -13.83 -18.92 -16.48
C GLU A 65 -14.48 -18.09 -15.39
N PRO A 66 -14.42 -18.42 -14.07
CA PRO A 66 -15.05 -17.59 -13.05
C PRO A 66 -14.41 -16.20 -12.93
N LEU A 67 -13.11 -16.08 -13.21
CA LEU A 67 -12.41 -14.78 -13.20
C LEU A 67 -12.82 -13.91 -14.38
N PHE A 68 -12.92 -14.45 -15.60
CA PHE A 68 -13.41 -13.70 -16.75
C PHE A 68 -14.83 -13.18 -16.51
N LEU A 69 -15.72 -14.04 -16.01
CA LEU A 69 -17.12 -13.68 -15.72
C LEU A 69 -17.24 -12.63 -14.61
N ALA A 70 -16.46 -12.75 -13.53
CA ALA A 70 -16.44 -11.74 -12.48
C ALA A 70 -15.95 -10.39 -13.00
N LEU A 71 -14.94 -10.39 -13.88
CA LEU A 71 -14.37 -9.18 -14.47
C LEU A 71 -15.28 -8.51 -15.51
N GLU A 72 -16.26 -9.20 -16.09
CA GLU A 72 -17.28 -8.58 -16.95
C GLU A 72 -18.21 -7.64 -16.20
N ASN A 73 -18.35 -7.81 -14.88
CA ASN A 73 -19.25 -7.04 -14.02
C ASN A 73 -18.58 -5.87 -13.29
N VAL A 74 -17.31 -5.63 -13.56
CA VAL A 74 -16.52 -4.54 -12.97
C VAL A 74 -15.87 -3.71 -14.06
N SER A 75 -15.44 -2.51 -13.71
CA SER A 75 -14.75 -1.60 -14.62
C SER A 75 -13.50 -1.02 -13.97
N GLY A 76 -12.81 -0.14 -14.70
CA GLY A 76 -11.60 0.50 -14.24
C GLY A 76 -10.36 -0.37 -14.40
N LYS A 77 -9.29 0.02 -13.72
CA LYS A 77 -8.00 -0.67 -13.83
C LYS A 77 -8.00 -1.97 -13.02
N VAL A 78 -7.52 -3.03 -13.64
CA VAL A 78 -7.41 -4.36 -13.02
C VAL A 78 -5.98 -4.59 -12.54
N VAL A 79 -5.84 -4.82 -11.24
CA VAL A 79 -4.56 -5.15 -10.58
C VAL A 79 -4.61 -6.58 -10.07
N TYR A 80 -3.60 -7.36 -10.37
CA TYR A 80 -3.41 -8.69 -9.79
C TYR A 80 -2.32 -8.66 -8.73
N THR A 81 -2.59 -9.20 -7.54
CA THR A 81 -1.60 -9.34 -6.46
C THR A 81 -0.78 -10.60 -6.68
N SER A 82 0.49 -10.42 -7.06
CA SER A 82 1.39 -11.50 -7.45
C SER A 82 2.80 -11.24 -6.92
N PRO A 83 3.53 -12.24 -6.41
CA PRO A 83 4.95 -12.06 -6.04
C PRO A 83 5.83 -11.74 -7.24
N GLN A 84 5.40 -12.03 -8.47
CA GLN A 84 6.11 -11.72 -9.72
C GLN A 84 5.89 -10.28 -10.18
N GLY A 85 4.90 -9.59 -9.60
CA GLY A 85 4.52 -8.24 -9.97
C GLY A 85 5.55 -7.18 -9.57
N LYS A 86 5.38 -5.99 -10.13
CA LYS A 86 6.17 -4.83 -9.74
C LYS A 86 5.97 -4.50 -8.27
N THR A 87 7.06 -4.26 -7.54
CA THR A 87 6.98 -3.88 -6.12
C THR A 87 6.15 -2.61 -5.93
N PHE A 88 5.07 -2.73 -5.17
CA PHE A 88 4.18 -1.63 -4.81
C PHE A 88 4.91 -0.62 -3.93
N ASN A 89 4.71 0.65 -4.21
CA ASN A 89 5.30 1.77 -3.46
C ASN A 89 4.38 2.98 -3.48
N GLN A 90 4.78 4.03 -2.75
CA GLN A 90 3.98 5.25 -2.62
C GLN A 90 3.73 5.96 -3.97
N GLU A 91 4.65 5.89 -4.92
CA GLU A 91 4.48 6.51 -6.24
C GLU A 91 3.42 5.77 -7.08
N ILE A 92 3.33 4.45 -6.95
CA ILE A 92 2.26 3.66 -7.57
C ILE A 92 0.92 4.00 -6.91
N ALA A 93 0.88 4.09 -5.57
CA ALA A 93 -0.33 4.47 -4.84
C ALA A 93 -0.85 5.86 -5.28
N LYS A 94 0.04 6.86 -5.42
CA LYS A 94 -0.30 8.20 -5.93
C LYS A 94 -0.85 8.20 -7.37
N LYS A 95 -0.53 7.19 -8.16
CA LYS A 95 -1.12 7.02 -9.50
C LYS A 95 -2.48 6.37 -9.41
N LEU A 96 -2.60 5.27 -8.64
CA LEU A 96 -3.84 4.50 -8.52
C LEU A 96 -4.97 5.25 -7.80
N VAL A 97 -4.65 6.15 -6.86
CA VAL A 97 -5.68 6.98 -6.19
C VAL A 97 -6.42 7.92 -7.15
N LYS A 98 -5.88 8.18 -8.35
CA LYS A 98 -6.52 9.01 -9.38
C LYS A 98 -7.55 8.26 -10.21
N GLU A 99 -7.56 6.94 -10.13
CA GLU A 99 -8.55 6.12 -10.82
C GLU A 99 -9.92 6.26 -10.16
N LYS A 100 -10.97 6.27 -10.97
CA LYS A 100 -12.35 6.31 -10.46
C LYS A 100 -12.76 4.96 -9.88
N GLU A 101 -12.31 3.89 -10.51
CA GLU A 101 -12.59 2.52 -10.14
C GLU A 101 -11.32 1.66 -10.30
N LEU A 102 -11.08 0.80 -9.33
CA LEU A 102 -9.96 -0.13 -9.26
C LEU A 102 -10.51 -1.52 -8.93
N THR A 103 -10.07 -2.52 -9.65
CA THR A 103 -10.37 -3.92 -9.36
C THR A 103 -9.09 -4.64 -8.97
N ILE A 104 -9.08 -5.30 -7.82
CA ILE A 104 -7.93 -6.06 -7.32
C ILE A 104 -8.28 -7.53 -7.30
N ILE A 105 -7.52 -8.35 -7.99
CA ILE A 105 -7.63 -9.81 -7.94
C ILE A 105 -6.69 -10.31 -6.84
N ALA A 106 -7.25 -10.88 -5.79
CA ALA A 106 -6.51 -11.60 -4.75
C ALA A 106 -6.37 -13.06 -5.19
N GLY A 107 -5.23 -13.40 -5.78
CA GLY A 107 -4.93 -14.77 -6.21
C GLY A 107 -4.70 -15.69 -5.01
N HIS A 108 -4.88 -16.99 -5.24
CA HIS A 108 -4.64 -18.03 -4.25
C HIS A 108 -3.98 -19.25 -4.92
N TYR A 109 -3.61 -20.26 -4.13
CA TYR A 109 -2.93 -21.47 -4.61
C TYR A 109 -1.61 -21.15 -5.34
N GLU A 110 -1.34 -21.77 -6.51
CA GLU A 110 -0.16 -21.48 -7.34
C GLU A 110 -0.32 -20.20 -8.19
N GLY A 111 -1.49 -19.58 -8.14
CA GLY A 111 -1.85 -18.36 -8.87
C GLY A 111 -3.12 -18.52 -9.67
N ILE A 112 -3.32 -17.61 -10.62
CA ILE A 112 -4.45 -17.59 -11.55
C ILE A 112 -4.00 -18.05 -12.94
N ASP A 113 -4.93 -18.56 -13.74
CA ASP A 113 -4.66 -18.96 -15.12
C ASP A 113 -4.07 -17.77 -15.91
N GLU A 114 -2.97 -18.01 -16.60
CA GLU A 114 -2.19 -16.98 -17.32
C GLU A 114 -3.02 -16.23 -18.37
N ARG A 115 -4.02 -16.89 -18.98
CA ARG A 115 -4.94 -16.24 -19.92
C ARG A 115 -5.72 -15.07 -19.29
N VAL A 116 -5.97 -15.10 -17.98
CA VAL A 116 -6.56 -13.96 -17.26
C VAL A 116 -5.56 -12.83 -17.14
N VAL A 117 -4.32 -13.15 -16.78
CA VAL A 117 -3.24 -12.17 -16.65
C VAL A 117 -3.02 -11.45 -17.98
N GLU A 118 -2.81 -12.19 -19.05
CA GLU A 118 -2.52 -11.65 -20.38
C GLU A 118 -3.66 -10.81 -20.97
N ASN A 119 -4.92 -11.12 -20.65
CA ASN A 119 -6.07 -10.52 -21.36
C ASN A 119 -6.90 -9.55 -20.50
N LYS A 120 -6.78 -9.58 -19.18
CA LYS A 120 -7.64 -8.82 -18.27
C LYS A 120 -6.90 -8.01 -17.22
N VAL A 121 -5.61 -8.26 -16.98
CA VAL A 121 -4.82 -7.57 -15.95
C VAL A 121 -4.04 -6.43 -16.58
N ASP A 122 -4.22 -5.22 -16.04
CA ASP A 122 -3.44 -4.03 -16.45
C ASP A 122 -2.10 -3.95 -15.72
N MET A 123 -2.02 -4.54 -14.52
CA MET A 123 -0.83 -4.42 -13.68
C MET A 123 -0.76 -5.56 -12.67
N GLU A 124 0.41 -6.19 -12.57
CA GLU A 124 0.74 -7.08 -11.46
C GLU A 124 1.52 -6.31 -10.38
N LEU A 125 1.12 -6.47 -9.11
CA LEU A 125 1.76 -5.82 -7.98
C LEU A 125 2.16 -6.81 -6.91
N SER A 126 3.40 -6.67 -6.43
CA SER A 126 3.97 -7.37 -5.28
C SER A 126 4.11 -6.41 -4.09
N ILE A 127 3.92 -6.88 -2.88
CA ILE A 127 4.21 -6.10 -1.65
C ILE A 127 5.60 -6.37 -1.08
N GLY A 128 6.42 -7.17 -1.75
CA GLY A 128 7.80 -7.48 -1.34
C GLY A 128 8.27 -8.84 -1.81
N ASP A 129 9.54 -9.13 -1.61
CA ASP A 129 10.21 -10.35 -2.05
C ASP A 129 9.99 -11.49 -1.04
N PHE A 130 8.73 -11.88 -0.84
CA PHE A 130 8.31 -12.99 -0.01
C PHE A 130 6.97 -13.54 -0.51
N VAL A 131 6.68 -14.79 -0.14
CA VAL A 131 5.45 -15.48 -0.57
C VAL A 131 4.48 -15.57 0.61
N LEU A 132 3.21 -15.28 0.33
CA LEU A 132 2.08 -15.44 1.26
C LEU A 132 1.17 -16.58 0.77
N THR A 133 0.26 -17.01 1.61
CA THR A 133 -0.72 -18.06 1.28
C THR A 133 -1.77 -17.63 0.26
N GLY A 134 -1.94 -16.31 0.05
CA GLY A 134 -2.90 -15.74 -0.90
C GLY A 134 -2.72 -14.24 -1.05
N GLY A 135 -3.43 -13.66 -1.98
CA GLY A 135 -3.39 -12.26 -2.35
C GLY A 135 -4.25 -11.33 -1.50
N GLU A 136 -4.98 -11.84 -0.51
CA GLU A 136 -5.91 -11.06 0.32
C GLU A 136 -5.17 -10.01 1.16
N ILE A 137 -4.08 -10.39 1.82
CA ILE A 137 -3.26 -9.44 2.61
C ILE A 137 -2.63 -8.37 1.71
N PRO A 138 -1.99 -8.70 0.59
CA PRO A 138 -1.56 -7.70 -0.39
C PRO A 138 -2.69 -6.78 -0.88
N ALA A 139 -3.87 -7.32 -1.16
CA ALA A 139 -5.03 -6.53 -1.58
C ALA A 139 -5.45 -5.53 -0.49
N MET A 140 -5.47 -5.94 0.78
CA MET A 140 -5.74 -5.03 1.91
C MET A 140 -4.66 -3.95 2.02
N ALA A 141 -3.37 -4.30 1.96
CA ALA A 141 -2.27 -3.36 2.06
C ALA A 141 -2.29 -2.31 0.93
N ILE A 142 -2.56 -2.72 -0.30
CA ILE A 142 -2.71 -1.83 -1.46
C ILE A 142 -3.93 -0.92 -1.27
N SER A 143 -5.08 -1.50 -0.88
CA SER A 143 -6.32 -0.76 -0.65
C SER A 143 -6.17 0.28 0.46
N ASP A 144 -5.59 -0.07 1.61
CA ASP A 144 -5.33 0.86 2.72
C ASP A 144 -4.48 2.04 2.26
N THR A 145 -3.36 1.74 1.58
CA THR A 145 -2.45 2.77 1.08
C THR A 145 -3.13 3.74 0.11
N ILE A 146 -4.05 3.26 -0.72
CA ILE A 146 -4.80 4.10 -1.67
C ILE A 146 -5.90 4.89 -0.93
N ILE A 147 -6.69 4.23 -0.09
CA ILE A 147 -7.84 4.84 0.60
C ILE A 147 -7.39 5.98 1.49
N ARG A 148 -6.27 5.84 2.22
CA ARG A 148 -5.76 6.91 3.09
C ARG A 148 -5.30 8.17 2.33
N LEU A 149 -5.06 8.08 1.01
CA LEU A 149 -4.71 9.22 0.16
C LEU A 149 -5.94 9.92 -0.45
N LEU A 150 -7.13 9.37 -0.30
CA LEU A 150 -8.35 9.99 -0.78
C LEU A 150 -8.65 11.29 -0.01
N PRO A 151 -9.26 12.30 -0.66
CA PRO A 151 -9.67 13.51 0.01
C PRO A 151 -10.50 13.22 1.26
N ASP A 152 -10.27 13.98 2.32
CA ASP A 152 -11.03 13.99 3.58
C ASP A 152 -10.96 12.68 4.42
N VAL A 153 -10.22 11.66 3.98
CA VAL A 153 -10.02 10.42 4.75
C VAL A 153 -9.06 10.68 5.91
N ILE A 154 -7.90 11.28 5.62
CA ILE A 154 -6.99 11.84 6.63
C ILE A 154 -6.56 13.24 6.20
N LYS A 155 -6.09 14.05 7.16
CA LYS A 155 -5.60 15.39 6.88
C LYS A 155 -4.43 15.33 5.90
N LYS A 156 -4.45 16.21 4.90
CA LYS A 156 -3.42 16.27 3.86
C LYS A 156 -2.01 16.43 4.44
N GLU A 157 -1.87 17.31 5.42
CA GLU A 157 -0.60 17.58 6.10
C GLU A 157 -0.05 16.34 6.84
N SER A 158 -0.93 15.40 7.24
CA SER A 158 -0.51 14.16 7.91
C SER A 158 0.19 13.22 6.95
N TYR A 159 -0.36 12.97 5.75
CA TYR A 159 0.26 12.02 4.83
C TYR A 159 1.36 12.63 3.96
N GLU A 160 1.37 13.96 3.76
CA GLU A 160 2.43 14.63 3.00
C GLU A 160 3.79 14.59 3.71
N ASN A 161 3.78 14.48 5.05
CA ASN A 161 4.97 14.36 5.87
C ASN A 161 5.36 12.90 6.18
N ASP A 162 4.51 11.94 5.83
CA ASP A 162 4.83 10.52 6.05
C ASP A 162 6.01 10.06 5.18
N SER A 163 6.66 9.01 5.64
CA SER A 163 7.74 8.33 4.91
C SER A 163 7.32 8.03 3.46
N PHE A 164 8.24 8.28 2.54
CA PHE A 164 8.12 8.05 1.09
C PHE A 164 7.22 9.03 0.33
N TYR A 165 6.33 9.79 0.97
CA TYR A 165 5.42 10.69 0.24
C TYR A 165 6.17 11.80 -0.50
N ASN A 166 7.14 12.41 0.18
CA ASN A 166 8.04 13.44 -0.38
C ASN A 166 9.43 12.89 -0.74
N GLY A 167 9.61 11.56 -0.71
CA GLY A 167 10.86 10.87 -1.04
C GLY A 167 11.87 10.77 0.11
N LEU A 168 11.49 11.14 1.34
CA LEU A 168 12.29 10.94 2.54
C LEU A 168 11.59 9.98 3.49
N LEU A 169 12.31 9.46 4.48
CA LEU A 169 11.73 8.86 5.67
C LEU A 169 11.28 9.96 6.63
N ASP A 170 10.23 9.67 7.40
CA ASP A 170 9.73 10.58 8.41
C ASP A 170 10.71 10.79 9.57
N TYR A 171 10.60 11.93 10.24
CA TYR A 171 11.39 12.26 11.42
C TYR A 171 10.91 11.51 12.67
N PRO A 172 11.70 11.48 13.78
CA PRO A 172 11.27 10.85 15.04
C PRO A 172 10.19 11.66 15.72
N HIS A 173 9.12 10.95 16.17
CA HIS A 173 8.03 11.54 16.92
C HIS A 173 8.21 11.30 18.41
N TYR A 174 7.87 12.31 19.21
CA TYR A 174 7.88 12.28 20.67
C TYR A 174 6.50 12.70 21.18
N THR A 175 6.09 12.11 22.30
CA THR A 175 4.85 12.45 23.00
C THR A 175 5.10 12.67 24.49
N ARG A 176 4.09 13.03 25.25
CA ARG A 176 4.14 13.21 26.70
C ARG A 176 4.36 11.88 27.44
N PRO A 177 5.10 11.91 28.54
CA PRO A 177 5.72 13.05 29.21
C PRO A 177 7.00 13.54 28.51
N ALA A 178 7.46 14.77 28.81
CA ALA A 178 8.69 15.35 28.22
C ALA A 178 9.98 14.65 28.69
N GLU A 179 9.91 13.95 29.81
CA GLU A 179 10.99 13.09 30.33
C GLU A 179 10.40 11.78 30.84
N TYR A 180 10.97 10.65 30.43
CA TYR A 180 10.58 9.32 30.88
C TYR A 180 11.83 8.47 31.11
N GLU A 181 12.01 7.94 32.33
CA GLU A 181 13.18 7.15 32.74
C GLU A 181 14.54 7.83 32.44
N GLY A 182 14.61 9.17 32.63
CA GLY A 182 15.81 9.96 32.36
C GLY A 182 16.03 10.30 30.87
N LEU A 183 15.19 9.79 29.98
CA LEU A 183 15.22 10.08 28.54
C LEU A 183 14.38 11.32 28.25
N LYS A 184 14.95 12.32 27.59
CA LYS A 184 14.32 13.61 27.34
C LYS A 184 13.91 13.78 25.88
N VAL A 185 12.80 14.46 25.68
CA VAL A 185 12.40 15.02 24.37
C VAL A 185 13.43 16.11 23.98
N PRO A 186 13.86 16.17 22.70
CA PRO A 186 14.72 17.24 22.23
C PRO A 186 14.18 18.63 22.55
N GLU A 187 14.99 19.49 23.15
CA GLU A 187 14.60 20.82 23.63
C GLU A 187 13.98 21.70 22.53
N VAL A 188 14.47 21.55 21.29
CA VAL A 188 13.93 22.28 20.13
C VAL A 188 12.43 22.05 19.95
N LEU A 189 11.93 20.84 20.25
CA LEU A 189 10.51 20.48 20.13
C LEU A 189 9.65 21.12 21.23
N LEU A 190 10.27 21.51 22.34
CA LEU A 190 9.61 22.18 23.47
C LEU A 190 9.68 23.71 23.37
N SER A 191 10.47 24.24 22.42
CA SER A 191 10.79 25.69 22.32
C SER A 191 9.65 26.57 21.83
N GLY A 192 8.61 26.00 21.20
CA GLY A 192 7.56 26.77 20.53
C GLY A 192 8.01 27.51 19.25
N ASN A 193 9.28 27.41 18.86
CA ASN A 193 9.80 28.06 17.67
C ASN A 193 9.58 27.16 16.43
N HIS A 194 8.46 27.36 15.74
CA HIS A 194 8.05 26.54 14.60
C HIS A 194 9.14 26.43 13.52
N LYS A 195 9.84 27.54 13.19
CA LYS A 195 10.90 27.52 12.18
C LYS A 195 12.05 26.59 12.57
N LYS A 196 12.49 26.62 13.84
CA LYS A 196 13.55 25.71 14.34
C LYS A 196 13.05 24.28 14.41
N ILE A 197 11.78 24.07 14.77
CA ILE A 197 11.16 22.76 14.81
C ILE A 197 11.10 22.14 13.41
N ASP A 198 10.72 22.91 12.38
CA ASP A 198 10.62 22.42 11.00
C ASP A 198 12.00 22.13 10.41
N GLU A 199 13.01 22.95 10.69
CA GLU A 199 14.40 22.70 10.29
C GLU A 199 14.95 21.43 10.97
N TRP A 200 14.68 21.23 12.25
CA TRP A 200 15.04 20.03 12.99
C TRP A 200 14.38 18.78 12.40
N ARG A 201 13.07 18.85 12.13
CA ARG A 201 12.32 17.76 11.50
C ARG A 201 12.91 17.36 10.15
N LEU A 202 13.22 18.35 9.31
CA LEU A 202 13.85 18.12 8.01
C LEU A 202 15.24 17.49 8.18
N LYS A 203 16.05 17.96 9.13
CA LYS A 203 17.38 17.40 9.42
C LYS A 203 17.27 15.94 9.86
N GLU A 204 16.34 15.62 10.75
CA GLU A 204 16.14 14.25 11.23
C GLU A 204 15.57 13.32 10.16
N SER A 205 14.68 13.80 9.29
CA SER A 205 14.22 13.05 8.10
C SER A 205 15.39 12.72 7.17
N LEU A 206 16.23 13.69 6.86
CA LEU A 206 17.42 13.49 6.05
C LEU A 206 18.41 12.52 6.70
N ARG A 207 18.65 12.65 8.03
CA ARG A 207 19.53 11.75 8.79
C ARG A 207 19.03 10.30 8.72
N ARG A 208 17.76 10.07 9.04
CA ARG A 208 17.16 8.73 8.96
C ARG A 208 17.22 8.15 7.55
N THR A 209 16.94 8.97 6.55
CA THR A 209 16.99 8.53 5.15
C THR A 209 18.43 8.20 4.74
N TYR A 210 19.40 9.03 5.08
CA TYR A 210 20.80 8.79 4.77
C TYR A 210 21.34 7.50 5.40
N LEU A 211 20.97 7.24 6.66
CA LEU A 211 21.45 6.06 7.39
C LEU A 211 20.74 4.75 7.02
N ARG A 212 19.48 4.81 6.60
CA ARG A 212 18.65 3.62 6.42
C ARG A 212 18.25 3.33 4.97
N ARG A 213 18.11 4.35 4.15
CA ARG A 213 17.59 4.28 2.79
C ARG A 213 18.28 5.33 1.91
N LYS A 214 19.60 5.21 1.82
CA LYS A 214 20.48 6.18 1.14
C LYS A 214 20.11 6.39 -0.33
N GLU A 215 19.64 5.35 -0.99
CA GLU A 215 19.18 5.38 -2.38
C GLU A 215 18.02 6.36 -2.62
N LEU A 216 17.22 6.67 -1.60
CA LEU A 216 16.14 7.66 -1.73
C LEU A 216 16.70 9.10 -1.87
N ILE A 217 17.86 9.37 -1.27
CA ILE A 217 18.54 10.66 -1.39
C ILE A 217 19.26 10.76 -2.74
N GLU A 218 19.91 9.66 -3.16
CA GLU A 218 20.68 9.61 -4.41
C GLU A 218 19.80 9.81 -5.66
N ASN A 219 18.55 9.39 -5.59
CA ASN A 219 17.59 9.45 -6.70
C ASN A 219 16.71 10.72 -6.72
N ARG A 220 17.02 11.74 -5.91
CA ARG A 220 16.23 12.98 -5.86
C ARG A 220 17.08 14.24 -5.95
N GLU A 221 16.48 15.32 -6.44
CA GLU A 221 17.07 16.66 -6.37
C GLU A 221 16.90 17.22 -4.97
N LEU A 222 18.03 17.65 -4.37
CA LEU A 222 18.05 18.27 -3.05
C LEU A 222 18.05 19.80 -3.19
N SER A 223 17.22 20.46 -2.38
CA SER A 223 17.26 21.91 -2.20
C SER A 223 18.59 22.37 -1.57
N LYS A 224 18.87 23.68 -1.63
CA LYS A 224 20.08 24.26 -0.99
C LYS A 224 20.13 23.96 0.52
N LEU A 225 18.99 24.02 1.20
CA LEU A 225 18.91 23.73 2.64
C LEU A 225 19.16 22.24 2.91
N GLU A 226 18.55 21.35 2.14
CA GLU A 226 18.74 19.90 2.30
C GLU A 226 20.20 19.50 2.07
N LYS A 227 20.88 20.08 1.07
CA LYS A 227 22.31 19.84 0.84
C LYS A 227 23.16 20.27 2.04
N LYS A 228 22.90 21.48 2.58
CA LYS A 228 23.60 21.99 3.76
C LYS A 228 23.40 21.05 4.97
N LEU A 229 22.16 20.67 5.26
CA LEU A 229 21.85 19.79 6.38
C LEU A 229 22.45 18.39 6.20
N LEU A 230 22.44 17.87 4.98
CA LEU A 230 23.07 16.57 4.68
C LEU A 230 24.58 16.60 4.87
N ASP A 231 25.26 17.70 4.52
CA ASP A 231 26.71 17.87 4.74
C ASP A 231 27.04 17.98 6.24
N GLU A 232 26.16 18.60 7.04
CA GLU A 232 26.28 18.58 8.50
C GLU A 232 26.14 17.17 9.06
N ILE A 233 25.10 16.42 8.63
CA ILE A 233 24.85 15.04 9.05
C ILE A 233 26.05 14.15 8.74
N LYS A 234 26.62 14.24 7.53
CA LYS A 234 27.80 13.45 7.15
C LYS A 234 29.02 13.71 8.04
N LYS A 235 29.18 14.93 8.58
CA LYS A 235 30.25 15.26 9.50
C LYS A 235 30.00 14.77 10.92
N GLU A 236 28.75 14.66 11.32
CA GLU A 236 28.35 14.18 12.65
C GLU A 236 28.43 12.65 12.77
N GLU A 237 28.32 11.93 11.64
CA GLU A 237 28.33 10.45 11.59
C GLU A 237 29.74 9.86 11.29
N VAL A 238 30.76 10.68 11.12
CA VAL A 238 32.18 10.30 10.99
C VAL A 238 32.84 10.35 12.36
#